data_dadfc91374b7486616dfd3aa7ed81e61
#
_entry.id   dadfc91374b7486616dfd3aa7ed81e61
#
_cell.length_a   1.000
_cell.length_b   1.000
_cell.length_c   1.000
_cell.angle_alpha   90.00
_cell.angle_beta   90.00
_cell.angle_gamma   90.00
#
_symmetry.space_group_name_H-M   'P 1'
#
loop_
_entity.id
_entity.type
_entity.pdbx_description
1 polymer ?
#
loop_
_entity_poly.entity_id
_entity_poly.type
_entity_poly.pdbx_seq_one_letter_code
_entity_poly.pdbx_strand_id
1 'polypeptide(L)'
;WIVMRDRHGVAHFTINDHQRVHQCGKFGLCGICGKPLGKHVKGNSNKGAFFVGGPASFYHDRGAFLDPPLHRECAEYAIRVCPYIANPSYGKRIDDATLKPEHMPAGMAVMQTGGNPPNLDTRPNVFILGLARRWEMFEPRPGVILFKVPNHRRDWVHLSAWRHGVELDVESREVKDEIFRRLMAAATGGV
;
A
#
# COMPACT_ATOMS: atom_id res chain seq x y z
N TRP A 1 12.85 0.22 -1.24
CA TRP A 1 13.42 -0.83 -0.39
C TRP A 1 12.77 -2.19 -0.64
N ILE A 2 11.44 -2.27 -0.57
CA ILE A 2 10.71 -3.55 -0.72
C ILE A 2 10.60 -4.07 -2.15
N VAL A 3 10.92 -3.28 -3.16
CA VAL A 3 10.85 -3.71 -4.56
C VAL A 3 11.82 -4.85 -4.80
N MET A 4 11.31 -5.93 -5.39
CA MET A 4 12.14 -7.07 -5.77
C MET A 4 13.16 -6.65 -6.84
N ARG A 5 14.39 -7.15 -6.70
CA ARG A 5 15.42 -7.05 -7.73
C ARG A 5 15.79 -8.45 -8.18
N ASP A 6 15.91 -8.61 -9.48
CA ASP A 6 16.37 -9.87 -10.05
C ASP A 6 17.88 -10.09 -9.82
N ARG A 7 18.41 -11.22 -10.29
CA ARG A 7 19.85 -11.56 -10.18
C ARG A 7 20.78 -10.56 -10.88
N HIS A 8 20.25 -9.72 -11.77
CA HIS A 8 20.98 -8.67 -12.47
C HIS A 8 20.83 -7.30 -11.81
N GLY A 9 20.10 -7.22 -10.70
CA GLY A 9 19.82 -5.98 -9.96
C GLY A 9 18.70 -5.13 -10.54
N VAL A 10 17.99 -5.60 -11.58
CA VAL A 10 16.87 -4.88 -12.20
C VAL A 10 15.69 -4.88 -11.24
N ALA A 11 15.10 -3.71 -11.01
CA ALA A 11 13.96 -3.54 -10.13
C ALA A 11 12.64 -3.90 -10.83
N HIS A 12 11.86 -4.78 -10.21
CA HIS A 12 10.52 -5.19 -10.66
C HIS A 12 9.45 -4.53 -9.79
N PHE A 13 9.01 -3.34 -10.17
CA PHE A 13 8.12 -2.48 -9.36
C PHE A 13 6.73 -3.06 -9.08
N THR A 14 6.33 -4.12 -9.78
CA THR A 14 5.06 -4.80 -9.56
C THR A 14 5.13 -5.88 -8.48
N ILE A 15 6.33 -6.18 -7.96
CA ILE A 15 6.59 -7.29 -7.06
C ILE A 15 7.34 -6.80 -5.84
N ASN A 16 6.82 -7.14 -4.68
CA ASN A 16 7.49 -6.88 -3.42
C ASN A 16 8.39 -8.07 -3.04
N ASP A 17 9.58 -7.75 -2.55
CA ASP A 17 10.45 -8.71 -1.88
C ASP A 17 9.84 -9.08 -0.53
N HIS A 18 9.31 -10.30 -0.43
CA HIS A 18 8.60 -10.78 0.74
C HIS A 18 9.45 -10.73 2.03
N GLN A 19 10.75 -11.03 1.94
CA GLN A 19 11.64 -10.97 3.10
C GLN A 19 11.79 -9.54 3.60
N ARG A 20 11.94 -8.58 2.69
CA ARG A 20 12.02 -7.15 3.05
C ARG A 20 10.71 -6.62 3.59
N VAL A 21 9.57 -7.03 3.03
CA VAL A 21 8.25 -6.70 3.58
C VAL A 21 8.12 -7.19 5.02
N HIS A 22 8.51 -8.45 5.28
CA HIS A 22 8.52 -9.01 6.63
C HIS A 22 9.47 -8.25 7.57
N GLN A 23 10.68 -7.88 7.10
CA GLN A 23 11.61 -7.06 7.88
C GLN A 23 11.04 -5.69 8.22
N CYS A 24 10.33 -5.04 7.27
CA CYS A 24 9.64 -3.79 7.52
C CYS A 24 8.64 -3.92 8.67
N GLY A 25 7.83 -4.98 8.67
CA GLY A 25 6.87 -5.23 9.73
C GLY A 25 7.54 -5.53 11.08
N LYS A 26 8.52 -6.44 11.07
CA LYS A 26 9.19 -6.91 12.28
C LYS A 26 10.03 -5.83 12.98
N PHE A 27 10.71 -4.99 12.21
CA PHE A 27 11.65 -3.99 12.73
C PHE A 27 11.13 -2.54 12.63
N GLY A 28 9.91 -2.34 12.15
CA GLY A 28 9.35 -1.00 11.98
C GLY A 28 10.11 -0.15 10.97
N LEU A 29 10.41 -0.71 9.79
CA LEU A 29 11.15 -0.03 8.73
C LEU A 29 10.21 0.56 7.69
N CYS A 30 10.63 1.65 7.07
CA CYS A 30 9.93 2.26 5.94
C CYS A 30 10.04 1.40 4.68
N GLY A 31 8.91 1.08 4.03
CA GLY A 31 8.89 0.27 2.82
C GLY A 31 9.67 0.87 1.64
N ILE A 32 9.82 2.18 1.56
CA ILE A 32 10.53 2.85 0.45
C ILE A 32 12.03 2.98 0.73
N CYS A 33 12.43 3.53 1.87
CA CYS A 33 13.85 3.80 2.12
C CYS A 33 14.54 2.77 3.02
N GLY A 34 13.81 1.84 3.65
CA GLY A 34 14.36 0.82 4.53
C GLY A 34 14.86 1.33 5.89
N LYS A 35 14.76 2.63 6.17
CA LYS A 35 15.17 3.22 7.45
C LYS A 35 14.09 3.03 8.52
N PRO A 36 14.46 3.00 9.82
CA PRO A 36 13.51 2.89 10.91
C PRO A 36 12.45 3.99 10.89
N LEU A 37 11.19 3.61 11.05
CA LEU A 37 10.09 4.54 11.25
C LEU A 37 10.19 5.20 12.64
N GLY A 38 9.97 6.50 12.69
CA GLY A 38 9.82 7.20 13.96
C GLY A 38 8.53 6.79 14.66
N LYS A 39 8.52 6.78 16.00
CA LYS A 39 7.27 6.64 16.75
C LYS A 39 6.41 7.89 16.57
N HIS A 40 5.09 7.70 16.48
CA HIS A 40 4.16 8.82 16.50
C HIS A 40 4.34 9.62 17.82
N VAL A 41 4.52 10.93 17.68
CA VAL A 41 4.60 11.86 18.80
C VAL A 41 3.45 12.85 18.67
N LYS A 42 2.63 12.98 19.72
CA LYS A 42 1.51 13.94 19.74
C LYS A 42 2.04 15.36 19.43
N GLY A 43 1.40 16.02 18.49
CA GLY A 43 1.81 17.36 18.03
C GLY A 43 2.88 17.38 16.93
N ASN A 44 3.41 16.21 16.51
CA ASN A 44 4.36 16.14 15.40
C ASN A 44 3.79 15.28 14.26
N SER A 45 3.18 15.92 13.27
CA SER A 45 2.57 15.27 12.11
C SER A 45 3.57 14.63 11.14
N ASN A 46 4.87 14.80 11.35
CA ASN A 46 5.91 14.21 10.50
C ASN A 46 6.42 12.88 11.06
N LYS A 47 6.05 12.53 12.30
CA LYS A 47 6.48 11.28 12.94
C LYS A 47 5.32 10.32 13.06
N GLY A 48 5.56 9.08 12.69
CA GLY A 48 4.60 7.99 12.72
C GLY A 48 4.68 7.12 11.48
N ALA A 49 3.73 6.24 11.33
CA ALA A 49 3.61 5.35 10.19
C ALA A 49 2.56 5.88 9.21
N PHE A 50 2.99 6.19 8.01
CA PHE A 50 2.11 6.61 6.93
C PHE A 50 1.75 5.43 6.03
N PHE A 51 0.50 5.38 5.61
CA PHE A 51 0.01 4.40 4.65
C PHE A 51 -0.55 5.10 3.43
N VAL A 52 -0.40 4.47 2.27
CA VAL A 52 -0.99 4.91 1.01
C VAL A 52 -1.83 3.77 0.45
N GLY A 53 -3.04 4.05 0.03
CA GLY A 53 -3.90 3.01 -0.52
C GLY A 53 -5.21 3.56 -1.08
N GLY A 54 -6.05 2.66 -1.57
CA GLY A 54 -7.41 3.01 -1.97
C GLY A 54 -8.32 3.22 -0.76
N PRO A 55 -9.50 3.87 -0.95
CA PRO A 55 -10.43 4.16 0.14
C PRO A 55 -10.84 2.94 0.97
N ALA A 56 -11.01 1.77 0.35
CA ALA A 56 -11.41 0.56 1.07
C ALA A 56 -10.38 0.15 2.14
N SER A 57 -9.08 0.36 1.91
CA SER A 57 -8.05 0.05 2.92
C SER A 57 -8.14 0.92 4.17
N PHE A 58 -8.71 2.13 4.05
CA PHE A 58 -8.79 3.10 5.14
C PHE A 58 -10.12 3.11 5.87
N TYR A 59 -11.22 2.84 5.17
CA TYR A 59 -12.57 3.07 5.70
C TYR A 59 -13.37 1.77 5.89
N HIS A 60 -12.94 0.64 5.31
CA HIS A 60 -13.61 -0.64 5.52
C HIS A 60 -13.08 -1.31 6.80
N ASP A 61 -13.96 -1.94 7.59
CA ASP A 61 -13.60 -2.58 8.87
C ASP A 61 -12.53 -3.68 8.73
N ARG A 62 -12.47 -4.33 7.57
CA ARG A 62 -11.44 -5.31 7.21
C ARG A 62 -10.31 -4.72 6.35
N GLY A 63 -10.21 -3.40 6.29
CA GLY A 63 -9.21 -2.71 5.48
C GLY A 63 -7.79 -3.10 5.88
N ALA A 64 -6.97 -3.39 4.87
CA ALA A 64 -5.57 -3.76 5.04
C ALA A 64 -4.73 -3.26 3.87
N PHE A 65 -3.42 -3.29 4.06
CA PHE A 65 -2.42 -2.81 3.11
C PHE A 65 -1.45 -3.95 2.79
N LEU A 66 -1.12 -4.10 1.51
CA LEU A 66 -0.06 -4.99 1.04
C LEU A 66 1.33 -4.37 1.27
N ASP A 67 1.40 -3.06 1.20
CA ASP A 67 2.64 -2.32 1.37
C ASP A 67 2.85 -1.95 2.84
N PRO A 68 4.08 -2.08 3.36
CA PRO A 68 4.40 -1.69 4.73
C PRO A 68 4.31 -0.16 4.91
N PRO A 69 4.25 0.29 6.18
CA PRO A 69 4.18 1.71 6.48
C PRO A 69 5.42 2.49 6.01
N LEU A 70 5.27 3.78 5.84
CA LEU A 70 6.22 4.70 5.24
C LEU A 70 6.53 5.88 6.17
N HIS A 71 7.66 6.57 5.93
CA HIS A 71 7.83 7.95 6.40
C HIS A 71 6.91 8.88 5.63
N ARG A 72 6.61 10.06 6.17
CA ARG A 72 5.80 11.06 5.49
C ARG A 72 6.35 11.42 4.12
N GLU A 73 7.62 11.81 4.06
CA GLU A 73 8.28 12.23 2.82
C GLU A 73 8.31 11.10 1.77
N CYS A 74 8.50 9.84 2.23
CA CYS A 74 8.47 8.68 1.35
C CYS A 74 7.07 8.41 0.80
N ALA A 75 6.02 8.59 1.61
CA ALA A 75 4.65 8.40 1.21
C ALA A 75 4.18 9.50 0.23
N GLU A 76 4.50 10.76 0.52
CA GLU A 76 4.21 11.88 -0.38
C GLU A 76 4.99 11.77 -1.70
N TYR A 77 6.23 11.31 -1.65
CA TYR A 77 7.01 11.01 -2.85
C TYR A 77 6.32 9.90 -3.68
N ALA A 78 5.93 8.80 -3.04
CA ALA A 78 5.28 7.69 -3.74
C ALA A 78 3.98 8.12 -4.41
N ILE A 79 3.16 8.93 -3.76
CA ILE A 79 1.90 9.43 -4.31
C ILE A 79 2.11 10.27 -5.57
N ARG A 80 3.20 11.04 -5.64
CA ARG A 80 3.50 11.92 -6.76
C ARG A 80 4.20 11.24 -7.92
N VAL A 81 4.98 10.17 -7.66
CA VAL A 81 5.84 9.58 -8.70
C VAL A 81 5.52 8.13 -9.04
N CYS A 82 4.80 7.40 -8.20
CA CYS A 82 4.44 6.03 -8.51
C CYS A 82 3.50 6.00 -9.74
N PRO A 83 3.90 5.38 -10.84
CA PRO A 83 3.08 5.39 -12.07
C PRO A 83 1.67 4.84 -11.83
N TYR A 84 1.53 3.82 -10.99
CA TYR A 84 0.23 3.26 -10.64
C TYR A 84 -0.68 4.25 -9.91
N ILE A 85 -0.12 5.15 -9.11
CA ILE A 85 -0.87 6.14 -8.33
C ILE A 85 -1.04 7.44 -9.12
N ALA A 86 0.02 7.92 -9.74
CA ALA A 86 0.05 9.24 -10.35
C ALA A 86 -0.46 9.27 -11.80
N ASN A 87 -0.28 8.18 -12.57
CA ASN A 87 -0.65 8.17 -13.99
C ASN A 87 -2.00 7.48 -14.22
N PRO A 88 -3.05 8.19 -14.69
CA PRO A 88 -4.39 7.63 -14.91
C PRO A 88 -4.44 6.52 -15.96
N SER A 89 -3.55 6.55 -16.93
CA SER A 89 -3.49 5.54 -18.01
C SER A 89 -2.60 4.34 -17.72
N TYR A 90 -1.93 4.33 -16.54
CA TYR A 90 -1.09 3.20 -16.17
C TYR A 90 -1.92 2.00 -15.72
N GLY A 91 -1.95 0.96 -16.55
CA GLY A 91 -2.51 -0.34 -16.17
C GLY A 91 -1.46 -1.19 -15.47
N LYS A 92 -1.77 -1.74 -14.30
CA LYS A 92 -0.92 -2.73 -13.65
C LYS A 92 -1.09 -4.06 -14.40
N ARG A 93 -0.33 -4.27 -15.46
CA ARG A 93 -0.18 -5.59 -16.06
C ARG A 93 1.01 -6.28 -15.40
N ILE A 94 0.75 -7.34 -14.66
CA ILE A 94 1.77 -8.34 -14.38
C ILE A 94 1.83 -9.16 -15.66
N ASP A 95 2.82 -8.91 -16.48
CA ASP A 95 3.11 -9.76 -17.61
C ASP A 95 3.83 -10.99 -17.06
N ASP A 96 3.14 -12.14 -17.02
CA ASP A 96 3.71 -13.41 -16.56
C ASP A 96 4.97 -13.79 -17.36
N ALA A 97 5.13 -13.23 -18.57
CA ALA A 97 6.33 -13.40 -19.39
C ALA A 97 7.58 -12.72 -18.82
N THR A 98 7.42 -11.72 -17.93
CA THR A 98 8.56 -10.98 -17.34
C THR A 98 9.17 -11.66 -16.12
N LEU A 99 8.48 -12.63 -15.54
CA LEU A 99 8.91 -13.34 -14.35
C LEU A 99 9.25 -14.79 -14.64
N LYS A 100 10.25 -14.98 -15.47
CA LYS A 100 10.77 -16.33 -15.69
C LYS A 100 11.52 -16.81 -14.45
N PRO A 101 11.38 -18.11 -14.07
CA PRO A 101 12.10 -18.68 -12.92
C PRO A 101 13.61 -18.44 -12.94
N GLU A 102 14.20 -18.40 -14.15
CA GLU A 102 15.61 -18.12 -14.37
C GLU A 102 16.05 -16.69 -13.98
N HIS A 103 15.12 -15.74 -13.87
CA HIS A 103 15.40 -14.36 -13.47
C HIS A 103 15.29 -14.14 -11.95
N MET A 104 14.81 -15.16 -11.24
CA MET A 104 14.62 -15.04 -9.79
C MET A 104 15.92 -15.21 -9.04
N PRO A 105 16.11 -14.52 -7.90
CA PRO A 105 17.21 -14.80 -7.00
C PRO A 105 17.15 -16.26 -6.51
N ALA A 106 18.31 -16.90 -6.33
CA ALA A 106 18.38 -18.27 -5.85
C ALA A 106 17.63 -18.43 -4.51
N GLY A 107 16.74 -19.41 -4.43
CA GLY A 107 15.96 -19.68 -3.22
C GLY A 107 14.67 -18.87 -3.08
N MET A 108 14.34 -17.98 -4.02
CA MET A 108 13.04 -17.30 -4.06
C MET A 108 12.04 -18.15 -4.85
N ALA A 109 11.00 -18.64 -4.19
CA ALA A 109 9.82 -19.16 -4.85
C ALA A 109 8.91 -17.96 -5.22
N VAL A 110 8.50 -17.86 -6.47
CA VAL A 110 7.37 -17.00 -6.85
C VAL A 110 6.14 -17.65 -6.27
N MET A 111 5.65 -17.16 -5.15
CA MET A 111 4.27 -17.40 -4.82
C MET A 111 3.44 -16.60 -5.82
N GLN A 112 2.98 -17.25 -6.87
CA GLN A 112 1.87 -16.73 -7.65
C GLN A 112 0.71 -16.58 -6.68
N THR A 113 0.53 -15.35 -6.17
CA THR A 113 -0.74 -14.98 -5.58
C THR A 113 -1.71 -15.02 -6.74
N GLY A 114 -2.39 -16.17 -6.88
CA GLY A 114 -3.35 -16.38 -7.95
C GLY A 114 -4.28 -15.20 -8.06
N GLY A 115 -4.35 -14.63 -9.24
CA GLY A 115 -5.20 -13.54 -9.69
C GLY A 115 -5.41 -12.39 -8.71
N ASN A 116 -5.35 -11.17 -9.16
CA ASN A 116 -5.85 -10.04 -8.36
C ASN A 116 -7.26 -10.39 -7.87
N PRO A 117 -7.58 -10.20 -6.58
CA PRO A 117 -8.96 -10.32 -6.15
C PRO A 117 -9.85 -9.53 -7.10
N PRO A 118 -11.04 -10.04 -7.48
CA PRO A 118 -11.92 -9.39 -8.49
C PRO A 118 -12.16 -7.90 -8.22
N ASN A 119 -12.02 -7.47 -6.96
CA ASN A 119 -12.23 -6.10 -6.52
C ASN A 119 -11.01 -5.18 -6.74
N LEU A 120 -9.87 -5.70 -7.19
CA LEU A 120 -8.68 -4.90 -7.53
C LEU A 120 -8.60 -4.56 -9.03
N ASP A 121 -9.53 -5.03 -9.85
CA ASP A 121 -9.51 -4.79 -11.30
C ASP A 121 -9.75 -3.33 -11.68
N THR A 122 -10.29 -2.54 -10.78
CA THR A 122 -10.45 -1.11 -11.02
C THR A 122 -9.58 -0.29 -10.09
N ARG A 123 -8.56 0.36 -10.67
CA ARG A 123 -7.74 1.32 -9.95
C ARG A 123 -8.59 2.39 -9.29
N PRO A 124 -8.34 2.76 -8.01
CA PRO A 124 -9.02 3.88 -7.38
C PRO A 124 -8.76 5.20 -8.14
N ASN A 125 -9.78 6.03 -8.30
CA ASN A 125 -9.61 7.38 -8.81
C ASN A 125 -9.02 8.33 -7.77
N VAL A 126 -9.22 8.00 -6.48
CA VAL A 126 -8.68 8.72 -5.35
C VAL A 126 -7.87 7.75 -4.51
N PHE A 127 -6.68 8.17 -4.12
CA PHE A 127 -5.83 7.51 -3.14
C PHE A 127 -5.88 8.28 -1.83
N ILE A 128 -5.75 7.56 -0.73
CA ILE A 128 -5.70 8.15 0.61
C ILE A 128 -4.28 8.00 1.14
N LEU A 129 -3.77 9.07 1.73
CA LEU A 129 -2.58 9.09 2.56
C LEU A 129 -3.03 9.25 4.01
N GLY A 130 -2.66 8.31 4.86
CA GLY A 130 -3.06 8.34 6.26
C GLY A 130 -1.87 8.19 7.22
N LEU A 131 -1.87 8.98 8.29
CA LEU A 131 -0.97 8.84 9.41
C LEU A 131 -1.64 7.96 10.47
N ALA A 132 -1.04 6.81 10.76
CA ALA A 132 -1.50 5.90 11.78
C ALA A 132 -0.74 6.10 13.10
N ARG A 133 -1.47 6.10 14.21
CA ARG A 133 -0.91 6.08 15.58
C ARG A 133 -0.37 4.70 15.94
N ARG A 134 -1.08 3.66 15.52
CA ARG A 134 -0.75 2.25 15.74
C ARG A 134 -1.03 1.48 14.46
N TRP A 135 -0.26 0.46 14.25
CA TRP A 135 -0.43 -0.49 13.15
C TRP A 135 0.11 -1.85 13.58
N GLU A 136 -0.30 -2.88 12.90
CA GLU A 136 0.17 -4.23 13.10
C GLU A 136 0.36 -4.96 11.77
N MET A 137 1.31 -5.88 11.76
CA MET A 137 1.53 -6.84 10.68
C MET A 137 0.82 -8.13 11.03
N PHE A 138 0.16 -8.76 10.05
CA PHE A 138 -0.45 -10.08 10.22
C PHE A 138 -0.34 -10.88 8.94
N GLU A 139 -0.46 -12.18 9.07
CA GLU A 139 -0.37 -13.14 7.96
C GLU A 139 -1.69 -13.92 7.90
N PRO A 140 -2.66 -13.51 7.05
CA PRO A 140 -3.97 -14.15 6.96
C PRO A 140 -3.90 -15.57 6.40
N ARG A 141 -2.85 -15.86 5.64
CA ARG A 141 -2.51 -17.20 5.12
C ARG A 141 -1.01 -17.27 4.86
N PRO A 142 -0.38 -18.46 4.85
CA PRO A 142 1.06 -18.60 4.63
C PRO A 142 1.54 -17.83 3.40
N GLY A 143 2.57 -17.00 3.58
CA GLY A 143 3.19 -16.19 2.53
C GLY A 143 2.47 -14.91 2.14
N VAL A 144 1.35 -14.55 2.79
CA VAL A 144 0.66 -13.28 2.54
C VAL A 144 0.79 -12.38 3.75
N ILE A 145 1.69 -11.41 3.66
CA ILE A 145 1.88 -10.40 4.71
C ILE A 145 0.99 -9.20 4.42
N LEU A 146 0.21 -8.81 5.41
CA LEU A 146 -0.63 -7.63 5.39
C LEU A 146 -0.35 -6.74 6.60
N PHE A 147 -0.65 -5.46 6.42
CA PHE A 147 -0.60 -4.45 7.48
C PHE A 147 -2.00 -3.89 7.70
N LYS A 148 -2.36 -3.63 8.93
CA LYS A 148 -3.63 -2.97 9.25
C LYS A 148 -3.49 -1.99 10.39
N VAL A 149 -4.44 -1.07 10.45
CA VAL A 149 -4.63 -0.16 11.59
C VAL A 149 -5.76 -0.73 12.44
N PRO A 150 -5.49 -1.14 13.70
CA PRO A 150 -6.42 -1.96 14.49
C PRO A 150 -7.78 -1.31 14.74
N ASN A 151 -7.80 0.01 14.92
CA ASN A 151 -9.05 0.75 15.13
C ASN A 151 -9.12 1.94 14.19
N HIS A 152 -9.85 1.77 13.09
CA HIS A 152 -9.98 2.78 12.04
C HIS A 152 -10.52 4.13 12.55
N ARG A 153 -11.35 4.15 13.59
CA ARG A 153 -11.92 5.40 14.12
C ARG A 153 -10.97 6.16 15.06
N ARG A 154 -10.03 5.46 15.70
CA ARG A 154 -9.18 6.03 16.75
C ARG A 154 -7.71 6.13 16.37
N ASP A 155 -7.26 5.24 15.53
CA ASP A 155 -5.83 5.09 15.26
C ASP A 155 -5.37 5.87 14.03
N TRP A 156 -6.29 6.37 13.20
CA TRP A 156 -5.96 7.38 12.20
C TRP A 156 -5.84 8.75 12.87
N VAL A 157 -4.70 9.40 12.67
CA VAL A 157 -4.41 10.76 13.20
C VAL A 157 -4.76 11.82 12.18
N HIS A 158 -4.49 11.52 10.91
CA HIS A 158 -4.72 12.41 9.79
C HIS A 158 -4.96 11.58 8.53
N LEU A 159 -5.88 12.03 7.70
CA LEU A 159 -6.13 11.49 6.37
C LEU A 159 -6.15 12.63 5.36
N SER A 160 -5.55 12.42 4.19
CA SER A 160 -5.67 13.31 3.04
C SER A 160 -5.96 12.51 1.78
N ALA A 161 -6.69 13.12 0.85
CA ALA A 161 -7.10 12.51 -0.41
C ALA A 161 -6.24 13.04 -1.55
N TRP A 162 -5.90 12.18 -2.50
CA TRP A 162 -4.96 12.50 -3.59
C TRP A 162 -5.44 11.92 -4.91
N ARG A 163 -5.26 12.69 -5.98
CA ARG A 163 -5.47 12.23 -7.36
C ARG A 163 -4.34 12.73 -8.25
N HIS A 164 -3.72 11.82 -8.99
CA HIS A 164 -2.63 12.13 -9.92
C HIS A 164 -1.52 12.99 -9.30
N GLY A 165 -1.14 12.69 -8.06
CA GLY A 165 -0.09 13.42 -7.34
C GLY A 165 -0.51 14.77 -6.77
N VAL A 166 -1.78 15.16 -6.89
CA VAL A 166 -2.35 16.40 -6.36
C VAL A 166 -3.24 16.09 -5.17
N GLU A 167 -3.05 16.82 -4.08
CA GLU A 167 -3.91 16.72 -2.90
C GLU A 167 -5.27 17.36 -3.17
N LEU A 168 -6.33 16.67 -2.72
CA LEU A 168 -7.71 17.08 -2.87
C LEU A 168 -8.30 17.42 -1.49
N ASP A 169 -9.31 18.27 -1.49
CA ASP A 169 -10.14 18.47 -0.30
C ASP A 169 -10.91 17.18 0.02
N VAL A 170 -10.58 16.55 1.15
CA VAL A 170 -11.20 15.31 1.62
C VAL A 170 -12.70 15.46 1.92
N GLU A 171 -13.12 16.69 2.23
CA GLU A 171 -14.53 17.03 2.50
C GLU A 171 -15.33 17.29 1.23
N SER A 172 -14.69 17.41 0.07
CA SER A 172 -15.38 17.62 -1.19
C SER A 172 -16.36 16.47 -1.51
N ARG A 173 -17.47 16.81 -2.13
CA ARG A 173 -18.50 15.83 -2.55
C ARG A 173 -17.90 14.74 -3.45
N GLU A 174 -17.04 15.12 -4.35
CA GLU A 174 -16.40 14.21 -5.30
C GLU A 174 -15.58 13.12 -4.60
N VAL A 175 -14.78 13.50 -3.60
CA VAL A 175 -13.98 12.57 -2.80
C VAL A 175 -14.89 11.66 -1.97
N LYS A 176 -15.91 12.20 -1.32
CA LYS A 176 -16.90 11.42 -0.55
C LYS A 176 -17.64 10.41 -1.39
N ASP A 177 -18.08 10.80 -2.59
CA ASP A 177 -18.77 9.90 -3.53
C ASP A 177 -17.85 8.76 -4.00
N GLU A 178 -16.56 9.02 -4.24
CA GLU A 178 -15.61 7.97 -4.59
C GLU A 178 -15.36 7.02 -3.42
N ILE A 179 -15.16 7.55 -2.21
CA ILE A 179 -14.99 6.74 -1.00
C ILE A 179 -16.20 5.83 -0.82
N PHE A 180 -17.41 6.37 -0.89
CA PHE A 180 -18.67 5.61 -0.75
C PHE A 180 -18.78 4.52 -1.79
N ARG A 181 -18.56 4.82 -3.06
CA ARG A 181 -18.58 3.84 -4.16
C ARG A 181 -17.63 2.69 -3.92
N ARG A 182 -16.41 2.97 -3.45
CA ARG A 182 -15.40 1.93 -3.16
C ARG A 182 -15.76 1.07 -1.97
N LEU A 183 -16.36 1.66 -0.95
CA LEU A 183 -16.85 0.91 0.21
C LEU A 183 -18.00 -0.03 -0.16
N MET A 184 -18.94 0.45 -0.98
CA MET A 184 -20.06 -0.38 -1.46
C MET A 184 -19.55 -1.54 -2.32
N ALA A 185 -18.59 -1.30 -3.22
CA ALA A 185 -17.98 -2.35 -4.01
C ALA A 185 -17.25 -3.39 -3.16
N ALA A 186 -16.54 -2.95 -2.12
CA ALA A 186 -15.87 -3.85 -1.18
C ALA A 186 -16.86 -4.67 -0.33
N ALA A 187 -18.01 -4.11 0.01
CA ALA A 187 -19.05 -4.81 0.77
C ALA A 187 -19.79 -5.86 -0.07
N THR A 188 -20.00 -5.61 -1.36
CA THR A 188 -20.74 -6.51 -2.28
C THR A 188 -19.86 -7.60 -2.90
N GLY A 189 -18.56 -7.37 -3.01
CA GLY A 189 -17.58 -8.32 -3.53
C GLY A 189 -17.07 -9.30 -2.47
N GLY A 190 -17.88 -9.58 -1.47
CA GLY A 190 -17.56 -10.42 -0.34
C GLY A 190 -17.11 -11.83 -0.70
N VAL A 191 -16.03 -12.17 -0.10
CA VAL A 191 -15.33 -13.40 0.24
C VAL A 191 -14.10 -13.67 -0.56
#